data_e336fbb1b80e24197a22f2bb2b1e1bfa
#
_entry.id   e336fbb1b80e24197a22f2bb2b1e1bfa
#
_cell.length_a   1.000
_cell.length_b   1.000
_cell.length_c   1.000
_cell.angle_alpha   90.00
_cell.angle_beta   90.00
_cell.angle_gamma   90.00
#
_symmetry.space_group_name_H-M   'P 1'
#
loop_
_entity.id
_entity.type
_entity.pdbx_description
1 polymer ?
#
loop_
_entity_poly.entity_id
_entity_poly.type
_entity_poly.pdbx_seq_one_letter_code
_entity_poly.pdbx_strand_id
1 'polypeptide(L)'
;MKQLLFFGALIALAGSALAQDVMKVATVPPDALVWKDNPNIPKGGQVAILLGDPTKAGEVVVQRVKLPANYLVPPHTHPYAETVTLISGRVGFGMGEKSDNKGELAKPGTLFANPAKHAHYVWTGNEEAIVQVQFIGPGGIDYINPADDPRKKTN
;
A
#
# COMPACT_ATOMS: atom_id res chain seq x y z
N MET A 1 -18.22 50.10 51.38
CA MET A 1 -18.46 49.66 50.01
C MET A 1 -17.14 49.13 49.47
N LYS A 2 -17.00 47.77 49.37
CA LYS A 2 -15.80 47.09 48.81
C LYS A 2 -16.11 46.67 47.41
N GLN A 3 -15.41 47.24 46.41
CA GLN A 3 -15.50 46.80 45.02
C GLN A 3 -14.61 45.58 44.82
N LEU A 4 -15.20 44.46 44.39
CA LEU A 4 -14.49 43.27 43.91
C LEU A 4 -14.19 43.48 42.42
N LEU A 5 -12.91 43.53 42.07
CA LEU A 5 -12.44 43.49 40.72
C LEU A 5 -12.28 42.01 40.29
N PHE A 6 -13.11 41.56 39.33
CA PHE A 6 -12.93 40.26 38.67
C PHE A 6 -11.91 40.40 37.53
N PHE A 7 -10.75 39.77 37.70
CA PHE A 7 -9.81 39.56 36.61
C PHE A 7 -10.21 38.31 35.83
N GLY A 8 -10.79 38.52 34.67
CA GLY A 8 -11.04 37.43 33.75
C GLY A 8 -9.76 37.04 32.99
N ALA A 9 -9.22 35.85 33.26
CA ALA A 9 -8.12 35.30 32.50
C ALA A 9 -8.62 34.80 31.13
N LEU A 10 -8.21 35.48 30.07
CA LEU A 10 -8.46 35.07 28.69
C LEU A 10 -7.45 33.95 28.32
N ILE A 11 -7.92 32.69 28.33
CA ILE A 11 -7.11 31.56 27.85
C ILE A 11 -7.16 31.58 26.32
N ALA A 12 -6.09 32.05 25.68
CA ALA A 12 -5.90 31.92 24.27
C ALA A 12 -5.55 30.43 23.93
N LEU A 13 -6.51 29.67 23.39
CA LEU A 13 -6.20 28.40 22.77
C LEU A 13 -5.39 28.67 21.49
N ALA A 14 -4.09 28.48 21.55
CA ALA A 14 -3.24 28.39 20.39
C ALA A 14 -3.54 27.06 19.70
N GLY A 15 -4.46 27.09 18.74
CA GLY A 15 -4.67 25.97 17.83
C GLY A 15 -3.43 25.79 16.97
N SER A 16 -2.70 24.69 17.17
CA SER A 16 -1.64 24.26 16.27
C SER A 16 -2.28 23.95 14.93
N ALA A 17 -2.21 24.87 13.97
CA ALA A 17 -2.49 24.58 12.58
C ALA A 17 -1.43 23.58 12.13
N LEU A 18 -1.81 22.30 12.04
CA LEU A 18 -1.02 21.31 11.32
C LEU A 18 -0.98 21.80 9.87
N ALA A 19 0.17 22.29 9.44
CA ALA A 19 0.42 22.59 8.04
C ALA A 19 0.23 21.26 7.28
N GLN A 20 -0.89 21.12 6.59
CA GLN A 20 -1.02 20.06 5.60
C GLN A 20 0.03 20.34 4.54
N ASP A 21 1.00 19.42 4.39
CA ASP A 21 1.88 19.43 3.26
C ASP A 21 0.99 19.32 2.00
N VAL A 22 0.84 20.46 1.32
CA VAL A 22 -0.01 20.53 0.13
C VAL A 22 0.65 19.64 -0.92
N MET A 23 0.00 18.54 -1.26
CA MET A 23 0.43 17.64 -2.31
C MET A 23 0.67 18.46 -3.60
N LYS A 24 1.92 18.42 -4.09
CA LYS A 24 2.27 19.12 -5.33
C LYS A 24 1.60 18.40 -6.52
N VAL A 25 1.10 19.18 -7.48
CA VAL A 25 0.61 18.63 -8.74
C VAL A 25 1.73 17.81 -9.39
N ALA A 26 1.47 16.55 -9.66
CA ALA A 26 2.40 15.64 -10.29
C ALA A 26 1.75 14.95 -11.48
N THR A 27 2.54 14.78 -12.55
CA THR A 27 2.17 13.97 -13.71
C THR A 27 3.26 12.93 -13.90
N VAL A 28 2.90 11.67 -13.86
CA VAL A 28 3.83 10.54 -14.00
C VAL A 28 3.39 9.70 -15.19
N PRO A 29 3.92 9.95 -16.40
CA PRO A 29 3.58 9.14 -17.55
C PRO A 29 4.14 7.71 -17.44
N PRO A 30 3.55 6.73 -18.14
CA PRO A 30 3.92 5.32 -18.00
C PRO A 30 5.39 5.01 -18.32
N ASP A 31 5.99 5.74 -19.23
CA ASP A 31 7.39 5.62 -19.67
C ASP A 31 8.40 6.27 -18.71
N ALA A 32 7.93 7.09 -17.76
CA ALA A 32 8.76 7.68 -16.73
C ALA A 32 8.91 6.82 -15.46
N LEU A 33 8.33 5.62 -15.43
CA LEU A 33 8.38 4.76 -14.25
C LEU A 33 9.78 4.19 -14.02
N VAL A 34 10.31 4.40 -12.82
CA VAL A 34 11.58 3.83 -12.38
C VAL A 34 11.29 2.56 -11.56
N TRP A 35 11.43 1.41 -12.19
CA TRP A 35 11.24 0.12 -11.56
C TRP A 35 12.46 -0.28 -10.74
N LYS A 36 12.21 -0.81 -9.54
CA LYS A 36 13.21 -1.37 -8.63
C LYS A 36 12.73 -2.72 -8.12
N ASP A 37 13.65 -3.62 -7.81
CA ASP A 37 13.28 -4.86 -7.12
C ASP A 37 12.55 -4.53 -5.82
N ASN A 38 11.48 -5.25 -5.55
CA ASN A 38 10.71 -5.08 -4.32
C ASN A 38 11.15 -6.15 -3.30
N PRO A 39 11.93 -5.77 -2.27
CA PRO A 39 12.43 -6.72 -1.30
C PRO A 39 11.35 -7.30 -0.38
N ASN A 40 10.17 -6.70 -0.39
CA ASN A 40 9.06 -7.09 0.49
C ASN A 40 8.19 -8.21 -0.08
N ILE A 41 8.36 -8.58 -1.35
CA ILE A 41 7.64 -9.68 -2.01
C ILE A 41 8.64 -10.67 -2.60
N PRO A 42 8.24 -11.90 -2.96
CA PRO A 42 9.15 -12.90 -3.52
C PRO A 42 9.98 -12.35 -4.70
N LYS A 43 11.17 -12.92 -4.89
CA LYS A 43 12.13 -12.50 -5.93
C LYS A 43 11.48 -12.41 -7.30
N GLY A 44 11.78 -11.34 -8.03
CA GLY A 44 11.26 -11.04 -9.37
C GLY A 44 10.16 -9.99 -9.37
N GLY A 45 9.48 -9.77 -8.25
CA GLY A 45 8.54 -8.66 -8.15
C GLY A 45 9.25 -7.31 -8.09
N GLN A 46 8.70 -6.31 -8.78
CA GLN A 46 9.26 -4.95 -8.84
C GLN A 46 8.24 -3.91 -8.39
N VAL A 47 8.73 -2.77 -7.95
CA VAL A 47 7.91 -1.63 -7.54
C VAL A 47 8.40 -0.34 -8.18
N ALA A 48 7.45 0.53 -8.54
CA ALA A 48 7.70 1.93 -8.92
C ALA A 48 6.79 2.83 -8.07
N ILE A 49 7.37 3.75 -7.33
CA ILE A 49 6.63 4.74 -6.54
C ILE A 49 6.22 5.88 -7.46
N LEU A 50 4.94 6.19 -7.50
CA LEU A 50 4.37 7.28 -8.31
C LEU A 50 4.14 8.53 -7.46
N LEU A 51 3.73 8.34 -6.21
CA LEU A 51 3.40 9.43 -5.29
C LEU A 51 3.68 9.01 -3.86
N GLY A 52 4.13 9.96 -3.04
CA GLY A 52 4.35 9.80 -1.62
C GLY A 52 5.60 9.00 -1.26
N ASP A 53 5.87 8.92 0.02
CA ASP A 53 6.94 8.13 0.61
C ASP A 53 6.32 7.02 1.48
N PRO A 54 6.48 5.74 1.10
CA PRO A 54 5.87 4.64 1.84
C PRO A 54 6.43 4.45 3.27
N THR A 55 7.49 5.16 3.63
CA THR A 55 8.05 5.10 4.99
C THR A 55 7.41 6.10 5.94
N LYS A 56 6.67 7.09 5.44
CA LYS A 56 6.11 8.17 6.22
C LYS A 56 4.66 7.91 6.62
N ALA A 57 4.37 8.16 7.89
CA ALA A 57 3.01 8.08 8.42
C ALA A 57 2.12 9.21 7.88
N GLY A 58 0.88 8.87 7.51
CA GLY A 58 -0.13 9.82 7.06
C GLY A 58 -0.01 10.27 5.60
N GLU A 59 1.06 9.90 4.89
CA GLU A 59 1.19 10.21 3.47
C GLU A 59 0.31 9.31 2.60
N VAL A 60 -0.31 9.91 1.58
CA VAL A 60 -0.94 9.15 0.50
C VAL A 60 0.13 8.56 -0.38
N VAL A 61 0.17 7.23 -0.48
CA VAL A 61 1.12 6.50 -1.32
C VAL A 61 0.39 5.90 -2.50
N VAL A 62 0.93 6.12 -3.70
CA VAL A 62 0.54 5.44 -4.92
C VAL A 62 1.78 4.78 -5.52
N GLN A 63 1.71 3.48 -5.69
CA GLN A 63 2.79 2.70 -6.30
C GLN A 63 2.24 1.72 -7.34
N ARG A 64 3.06 1.34 -8.30
CA ARG A 64 2.79 0.20 -9.16
C ARG A 64 3.68 -0.96 -8.77
N VAL A 65 3.11 -2.15 -8.81
CA VAL A 65 3.82 -3.40 -8.55
C VAL A 65 3.72 -4.24 -9.81
N LYS A 66 4.88 -4.71 -10.27
CA LYS A 66 5.01 -5.59 -11.41
C LYS A 66 5.26 -7.00 -10.90
N LEU A 67 4.44 -7.92 -11.33
CA LEU A 67 4.42 -9.32 -10.93
C LEU A 67 4.75 -10.18 -12.15
N PRO A 68 5.80 -11.00 -12.13
CA PRO A 68 6.15 -11.91 -13.22
C PRO A 68 5.03 -12.90 -13.56
N ALA A 69 5.15 -13.60 -14.69
CA ALA A 69 4.31 -14.74 -15.00
C ALA A 69 4.49 -15.88 -13.97
N ASN A 70 3.41 -16.61 -13.67
CA ASN A 70 3.39 -17.73 -12.72
C ASN A 70 3.94 -17.38 -11.34
N TYR A 71 3.61 -16.20 -10.87
CA TYR A 71 4.09 -15.61 -9.63
C TYR A 71 3.04 -15.69 -8.53
N LEU A 72 3.48 -15.87 -7.29
CA LEU A 72 2.64 -15.85 -6.11
C LEU A 72 3.21 -14.87 -5.08
N VAL A 73 2.39 -13.94 -4.61
CA VAL A 73 2.59 -13.25 -3.34
C VAL A 73 1.80 -14.04 -2.30
N PRO A 74 2.47 -14.77 -1.40
CA PRO A 74 1.82 -15.65 -0.44
C PRO A 74 0.88 -14.91 0.53
N PRO A 75 0.05 -15.61 1.29
CA PRO A 75 -0.86 -15.01 2.26
C PRO A 75 -0.16 -14.06 3.22
N HIS A 76 -0.66 -12.84 3.26
CA HIS A 76 -0.10 -11.74 4.03
C HIS A 76 -1.18 -10.76 4.47
N THR A 77 -0.82 -9.85 5.36
CA THR A 77 -1.63 -8.71 5.78
C THR A 77 -0.87 -7.40 5.63
N HIS A 78 -1.60 -6.30 5.69
CA HIS A 78 -1.03 -4.96 5.78
C HIS A 78 -1.56 -4.23 7.03
N PRO A 79 -0.77 -3.34 7.66
CA PRO A 79 -1.24 -2.54 8.80
C PRO A 79 -2.27 -1.47 8.40
N TYR A 80 -2.46 -1.22 7.12
CA TYR A 80 -3.38 -0.24 6.51
C TYR A 80 -4.42 -0.92 5.62
N ALA A 81 -5.47 -0.17 5.29
CA ALA A 81 -6.37 -0.53 4.20
C ALA A 81 -5.75 -0.11 2.86
N GLU A 82 -5.88 -0.95 1.85
CA GLU A 82 -5.39 -0.66 0.51
C GLU A 82 -6.46 -0.82 -0.56
N THR A 83 -6.27 -0.11 -1.66
CA THR A 83 -6.96 -0.39 -2.92
C THR A 83 -5.96 -0.79 -3.98
N VAL A 84 -6.29 -1.85 -4.72
CA VAL A 84 -5.45 -2.42 -5.77
C VAL A 84 -6.23 -2.40 -7.08
N THR A 85 -5.71 -1.70 -8.07
CA THR A 85 -6.30 -1.68 -9.42
C THR A 85 -5.40 -2.44 -10.39
N LEU A 86 -5.95 -3.42 -11.07
CA LEU A 86 -5.22 -4.13 -12.15
C LEU A 86 -5.08 -3.22 -13.37
N ILE A 87 -3.83 -2.92 -13.76
CA ILE A 87 -3.50 -2.05 -14.90
C ILE A 87 -3.32 -2.88 -16.17
N SER A 88 -2.57 -3.99 -16.10
CA SER A 88 -2.30 -4.86 -17.24
C SER A 88 -2.08 -6.30 -16.80
N GLY A 89 -2.17 -7.24 -17.74
CA GLY A 89 -2.08 -8.67 -17.47
C GLY A 89 -3.32 -9.23 -16.80
N ARG A 90 -3.15 -10.34 -16.07
CA ARG A 90 -4.21 -10.99 -15.31
C ARG A 90 -3.73 -11.43 -13.94
N VAL A 91 -4.53 -11.19 -12.91
CA VAL A 91 -4.24 -11.60 -11.54
C VAL A 91 -5.44 -12.31 -10.91
N GLY A 92 -5.16 -13.34 -10.14
CA GLY A 92 -6.08 -13.87 -9.15
C GLY A 92 -5.85 -13.18 -7.82
N PHE A 93 -6.93 -12.96 -7.09
CA PHE A 93 -6.92 -12.33 -5.78
C PHE A 93 -7.73 -13.21 -4.82
N GLY A 94 -7.05 -13.77 -3.83
CA GLY A 94 -7.66 -14.67 -2.87
C GLY A 94 -7.61 -14.13 -1.45
N MET A 95 -8.64 -14.49 -0.66
CA MET A 95 -8.75 -14.12 0.74
C MET A 95 -8.41 -15.28 1.66
N GLY A 96 -7.86 -14.98 2.82
CA GLY A 96 -7.56 -15.96 3.87
C GLY A 96 -6.07 -16.28 4.01
N GLU A 97 -5.79 -17.21 4.93
CA GLU A 97 -4.44 -17.51 5.38
C GLU A 97 -3.76 -18.65 4.58
N LYS A 98 -4.47 -19.22 3.61
CA LYS A 98 -3.96 -20.31 2.74
C LYS A 98 -4.24 -19.97 1.30
N SER A 99 -3.21 -20.07 0.46
CA SER A 99 -3.37 -19.92 -0.99
C SER A 99 -3.70 -21.25 -1.65
N ASP A 100 -4.69 -21.25 -2.52
CA ASP A 100 -4.99 -22.38 -3.39
C ASP A 100 -4.74 -22.06 -4.88
N ASN A 101 -4.50 -20.80 -5.20
CA ASN A 101 -4.25 -20.27 -6.54
C ASN A 101 -5.31 -20.71 -7.56
N LYS A 102 -6.54 -20.92 -7.09
CA LYS A 102 -7.67 -21.33 -7.89
C LYS A 102 -8.64 -20.17 -8.06
N GLY A 103 -9.30 -20.14 -9.18
CA GLY A 103 -10.29 -19.12 -9.47
C GLY A 103 -10.04 -18.38 -10.76
N GLU A 104 -10.96 -17.52 -11.11
CA GLU A 104 -10.88 -16.71 -12.32
C GLU A 104 -9.86 -15.58 -12.11
N LEU A 105 -9.02 -15.38 -13.13
CA LEU A 105 -8.10 -14.26 -13.15
C LEU A 105 -8.84 -12.98 -13.59
N ALA A 106 -8.75 -11.96 -12.79
CA ALA A 106 -9.32 -10.64 -13.07
C ALA A 106 -8.72 -10.02 -14.33
N LYS A 107 -9.47 -9.08 -14.92
CA LYS A 107 -9.10 -8.31 -16.12
C LYS A 107 -8.66 -6.89 -15.74
N PRO A 108 -7.87 -6.21 -16.58
CA PRO A 108 -7.52 -4.81 -16.41
C PRO A 108 -8.74 -3.93 -16.13
N GLY A 109 -8.60 -2.98 -15.20
CA GLY A 109 -9.67 -2.14 -14.68
C GLY A 109 -10.37 -2.71 -13.43
N THR A 110 -10.16 -3.99 -13.07
CA THR A 110 -10.70 -4.54 -11.82
C THR A 110 -10.03 -3.87 -10.63
N LEU A 111 -10.86 -3.49 -9.63
CA LEU A 111 -10.42 -2.95 -8.35
C LEU A 111 -10.70 -3.96 -7.25
N PHE A 112 -9.71 -4.16 -6.39
CA PHE A 112 -9.80 -4.89 -5.13
C PHE A 112 -9.63 -3.90 -3.98
N ALA A 113 -10.39 -4.06 -2.89
CA ALA A 113 -10.26 -3.25 -1.69
C ALA A 113 -10.07 -4.18 -0.49
N ASN A 114 -8.97 -3.98 0.21
CA ASN A 114 -8.59 -4.79 1.36
C ASN A 114 -8.61 -3.94 2.63
N PRO A 115 -9.41 -4.33 3.63
CA PRO A 115 -9.29 -3.75 4.96
C PRO A 115 -7.91 -4.01 5.59
N ALA A 116 -7.49 -3.13 6.49
CA ALA A 116 -6.29 -3.36 7.29
C ALA A 116 -6.35 -4.72 8.01
N LYS A 117 -5.21 -5.40 8.07
CA LYS A 117 -5.03 -6.71 8.76
C LYS A 117 -5.90 -7.85 8.21
N HIS A 118 -6.49 -7.69 7.02
CA HIS A 118 -7.22 -8.76 6.37
C HIS A 118 -6.27 -9.62 5.53
N ALA A 119 -6.21 -10.93 5.84
CA ALA A 119 -5.31 -11.85 5.16
C ALA A 119 -5.76 -12.08 3.71
N HIS A 120 -4.83 -11.92 2.78
CA HIS A 120 -5.06 -12.10 1.35
C HIS A 120 -3.78 -12.54 0.64
N TYR A 121 -3.92 -12.98 -0.61
CA TYR A 121 -2.81 -13.38 -1.48
C TYR A 121 -3.13 -13.06 -2.94
N VAL A 122 -2.09 -12.92 -3.75
CA VAL A 122 -2.20 -12.55 -5.17
C VAL A 122 -1.37 -13.49 -6.02
N TRP A 123 -1.90 -13.94 -7.16
CA TRP A 123 -1.13 -14.75 -8.11
C TRP A 123 -1.36 -14.27 -9.54
N THR A 124 -0.38 -14.53 -10.40
CA THR A 124 -0.48 -14.30 -11.84
C THR A 124 -0.69 -15.60 -12.59
N GLY A 125 -1.23 -15.50 -13.80
CA GLY A 125 -1.24 -16.59 -14.77
C GLY A 125 0.11 -16.70 -15.50
N ASN A 126 0.05 -17.10 -16.76
CA ASN A 126 1.21 -17.30 -17.62
C ASN A 126 1.78 -16.02 -18.26
N GLU A 127 1.36 -14.86 -17.78
CA GLU A 127 1.81 -13.55 -18.24
C GLU A 127 2.15 -12.63 -17.06
N GLU A 128 2.99 -11.62 -17.33
CA GLU A 128 3.29 -10.54 -16.39
C GLU A 128 2.04 -9.69 -16.13
N ALA A 129 1.88 -9.23 -14.91
CA ALA A 129 0.83 -8.30 -14.55
C ALA A 129 1.38 -7.05 -13.83
N ILE A 130 0.68 -5.93 -14.01
CA ILE A 130 0.95 -4.68 -13.30
C ILE A 130 -0.30 -4.30 -12.53
N VAL A 131 -0.16 -4.10 -11.23
CA VAL A 131 -1.19 -3.55 -10.37
C VAL A 131 -0.78 -2.19 -9.84
N GLN A 132 -1.73 -1.30 -9.63
CA GLN A 132 -1.53 -0.05 -8.90
C GLN A 132 -2.11 -0.19 -7.51
N VAL A 133 -1.29 0.06 -6.51
CA VAL A 133 -1.64 -0.04 -5.07
C VAL A 133 -1.66 1.36 -4.48
N GLN A 134 -2.69 1.65 -3.70
CA GLN A 134 -2.88 2.93 -3.01
C GLN A 134 -3.19 2.67 -1.53
N PHE A 135 -2.52 3.42 -0.65
CA PHE A 135 -2.72 3.33 0.80
C PHE A 135 -2.26 4.60 1.50
N ILE A 136 -2.56 4.71 2.79
CA ILE A 136 -1.99 5.74 3.68
C ILE A 136 -0.83 5.11 4.43
N GLY A 137 0.36 5.70 4.31
CA GLY A 137 1.57 5.24 4.98
C GLY A 137 1.52 5.28 6.52
N PRO A 138 2.43 4.59 7.22
CA PRO A 138 3.57 3.87 6.65
C PRO A 138 3.18 2.54 6.01
N GLY A 139 3.91 2.15 4.97
CA GLY A 139 3.77 0.85 4.33
C GLY A 139 4.23 -0.30 5.22
N GLY A 140 3.78 -1.51 4.90
CA GLY A 140 4.19 -2.73 5.59
C GLY A 140 3.49 -3.96 5.01
N ILE A 141 4.13 -5.10 5.12
CA ILE A 141 3.58 -6.41 4.77
C ILE A 141 4.03 -7.43 5.82
N ASP A 142 3.08 -8.18 6.35
CA ASP A 142 3.29 -9.23 7.33
C ASP A 142 2.79 -10.56 6.77
N TYR A 143 3.72 -11.50 6.52
CA TYR A 143 3.39 -12.81 5.99
C TYR A 143 2.77 -13.69 7.07
N ILE A 144 1.66 -14.38 6.73
CA ILE A 144 0.99 -15.32 7.63
C ILE A 144 1.94 -16.45 8.03
N ASN A 145 2.62 -17.06 7.06
CA ASN A 145 3.69 -18.00 7.31
C ASN A 145 5.04 -17.27 7.26
N PRO A 146 5.78 -17.17 8.40
CA PRO A 146 7.08 -16.47 8.42
C PRO A 146 8.12 -17.04 7.46
N ALA A 147 8.00 -18.29 7.00
CA ALA A 147 8.88 -18.89 6.02
C ALA A 147 8.70 -18.33 4.60
N ASP A 148 7.57 -17.67 4.34
CA ASP A 148 7.27 -17.04 3.05
C ASP A 148 7.86 -15.63 2.94
N ASP A 149 8.28 -15.05 4.06
CA ASP A 149 8.85 -13.70 4.10
C ASP A 149 10.24 -13.68 3.40
N PRO A 150 10.34 -13.04 2.21
CA PRO A 150 11.59 -13.03 1.46
C PRO A 150 12.73 -12.32 2.19
N ARG A 151 12.43 -11.42 3.14
CA ARG A 151 13.41 -10.67 3.92
C ARG A 151 14.13 -11.55 4.96
N LYS A 152 13.57 -12.71 5.30
CA LYS A 152 14.11 -13.67 6.27
C LYS A 152 14.89 -14.81 5.61
N LYS A 153 14.84 -14.92 4.28
CA LYS A 153 15.61 -15.93 3.54
C LYS A 153 17.06 -15.43 3.44
N THR A 154 17.92 -15.87 4.34
CA THR A 154 19.39 -15.77 4.18
C THR A 154 19.78 -16.59 2.95
N ASN A 155 20.47 -15.96 2.00
CA ASN A 155 21.10 -16.63 0.87
C ASN A 155 22.17 -17.62 1.35
#